data_764e09bb752059048e71de6c2dcfdef6
#
_entry.id   764e09bb752059048e71de6c2dcfdef6
#
_cell.length_a   1.000
_cell.length_b   1.000
_cell.length_c   1.000
_cell.angle_alpha   90.00
_cell.angle_beta   90.00
_cell.angle_gamma   90.00
#
_symmetry.space_group_name_H-M   'P 1'
#
loop_
_entity.id
_entity.type
_entity.pdbx_description
1 polymer ?
#
loop_
_entity_poly.entity_id
_entity_poly.type
_entity_poly.pdbx_seq_one_letter_code
_entity_poly.pdbx_strand_id
1 'polypeptide(L)' 'MGLLYELIVDTADGTTTVQLEASSKEEALESAQELYPDCRLALVSPEPGEQKG' A
#
# COMPACT_ATOMS: atom_id res chain seq x y z
N MET A 1 7.82 13.52 -7.73
CA MET A 1 7.03 12.65 -8.37
C MET A 1 6.66 11.51 -7.52
N GLY A 2 5.47 11.08 -7.51
CA GLY A 2 5.02 9.97 -6.70
C GLY A 2 5.02 8.68 -7.45
N LEU A 3 4.96 7.60 -6.69
CA LEU A 3 4.80 6.27 -7.24
C LEU A 3 3.49 5.71 -6.75
N LEU A 4 2.92 4.82 -7.53
CA LEU A 4 1.67 4.20 -7.14
C LEU A 4 1.99 2.94 -6.33
N TYR A 5 1.60 2.93 -5.08
CA TYR A 5 1.86 1.81 -4.20
C TYR A 5 0.58 1.01 -4.02
N GLU A 6 0.74 -0.28 -4.00
CA GLU A 6 -0.38 -1.18 -3.81
C GLU A 6 -0.27 -1.81 -2.43
N LEU A 7 -1.35 -1.75 -1.68
CA LEU A 7 -1.36 -2.30 -0.34
C LEU A 7 -2.55 -3.23 -0.18
N ILE A 8 -2.37 -4.22 0.64
CA ILE A 8 -3.46 -5.12 0.99
C ILE A 8 -3.96 -4.72 2.36
N VAL A 9 -5.24 -4.47 2.46
CA VAL A 9 -5.88 -4.07 3.71
C VAL A 9 -6.70 -5.24 4.21
N ASP A 10 -6.39 -5.68 5.42
CA ASP A 10 -7.05 -6.82 6.01
C ASP A 10 -8.17 -6.30 6.92
N THR A 11 -9.40 -6.51 6.53
CA THR A 11 -10.54 -6.03 7.28
C THR A 11 -11.32 -7.20 7.85
N ALA A 12 -12.32 -6.89 8.65
CA ALA A 12 -13.17 -7.92 9.24
C ALA A 12 -13.94 -8.70 8.17
N ASP A 13 -14.19 -8.05 7.04
CA ASP A 13 -14.93 -8.71 5.96
C ASP A 13 -14.03 -9.47 5.01
N GLY A 14 -12.73 -9.38 5.20
CA GLY A 14 -11.80 -10.03 4.29
C GLY A 14 -10.70 -9.06 3.92
N THR A 15 -9.99 -9.36 2.85
CA THR A 15 -8.90 -8.50 2.40
C THR A 15 -9.32 -7.75 1.16
N THR A 16 -8.79 -6.57 1.01
CA THR A 16 -9.02 -5.78 -0.19
C THR A 16 -7.71 -5.11 -0.57
N THR A 17 -7.61 -4.69 -1.80
CA THR A 17 -6.40 -4.04 -2.29
C THR A 17 -6.69 -2.57 -2.51
N VAL A 18 -5.76 -1.73 -2.09
CA VAL A 18 -5.87 -0.30 -2.28
C VAL A 18 -4.64 0.21 -2.95
N GLN A 19 -4.78 1.21 -3.77
CA GLN A 19 -3.63 1.83 -4.42
C GLN A 19 -3.54 3.27 -3.99
N LEU A 20 -2.35 3.71 -3.63
CA LEU A 20 -2.11 5.07 -3.22
C LEU A 20 -0.88 5.61 -3.91
N GLU A 21 -0.89 6.89 -4.15
CA GLU A 21 0.27 7.55 -4.69
C GLU A 21 1.06 8.17 -3.55
N ALA A 22 2.36 7.93 -3.52
CA ALA A 22 3.20 8.46 -2.46
C ALA A 22 4.63 8.61 -2.96
N SER A 23 5.42 9.36 -2.25
CA SER A 23 6.82 9.55 -2.62
C SER A 23 7.69 8.41 -2.15
N SER A 24 7.28 7.69 -1.12
CA SER A 24 8.05 6.58 -0.61
C SER A 24 7.09 5.59 0.01
N LYS A 25 7.61 4.40 0.29
CA LYS A 25 6.74 3.39 0.88
C LYS A 25 6.34 3.77 2.30
N GLU A 26 7.20 4.48 3.00
CA GLU A 26 6.84 4.92 4.34
C GLU A 26 5.66 5.87 4.29
N GLU A 27 5.70 6.77 3.33
CA GLU A 27 4.61 7.70 3.16
C GLU A 27 3.33 6.97 2.78
N ALA A 28 3.46 5.97 1.92
CA ALA A 28 2.28 5.19 1.53
C ALA A 28 1.68 4.47 2.73
N LEU A 29 2.53 3.90 3.58
CA LEU A 29 2.03 3.21 4.75
C LEU A 29 1.38 4.16 5.73
N GLU A 30 1.96 5.34 5.91
CA GLU A 30 1.37 6.32 6.79
C GLU A 30 0.00 6.75 6.31
N SER A 31 -0.11 7.02 5.02
CA SER A 31 -1.39 7.41 4.46
C SER A 31 -2.41 6.30 4.62
N ALA A 32 -2.00 5.08 4.38
CA ALA A 32 -2.91 3.96 4.51
C ALA A 32 -3.36 3.77 5.94
N GLN A 33 -2.45 3.98 6.89
CA GLN A 33 -2.82 3.85 8.30
C GLN A 33 -3.83 4.89 8.72
N GLU A 34 -3.74 6.07 8.14
CA GLU A 34 -4.73 7.10 8.44
C GLU A 34 -6.08 6.75 7.86
N LEU A 35 -6.09 6.12 6.69
CA LEU A 35 -7.34 5.73 6.08
C LEU A 35 -7.95 4.51 6.76
N TYR A 36 -7.12 3.59 7.21
CA TYR A 36 -7.57 2.35 7.80
C TYR A 36 -6.87 2.09 9.12
N PRO A 37 -7.18 2.87 10.15
CA PRO A 37 -6.42 2.80 11.40
C PRO A 37 -6.61 1.50 12.15
N ASP A 38 -7.71 0.81 11.94
CA ASP A 38 -7.97 -0.42 12.68
C ASP A 38 -7.70 -1.66 11.85
N CYS A 39 -7.09 -1.52 10.70
CA CYS A 39 -6.88 -2.66 9.81
C CYS A 39 -5.41 -2.97 9.70
N ARG A 40 -5.10 -4.19 9.34
CA ARG A 40 -3.75 -4.57 9.06
C ARG A 40 -3.42 -4.20 7.64
N LEU A 41 -2.22 -3.72 7.43
CA LEU A 41 -1.79 -3.26 6.11
C LEU A 41 -0.54 -4.02 5.71
N ALA A 42 -0.48 -4.42 4.46
CA ALA A 42 0.69 -5.05 3.91
C ALA A 42 1.03 -4.38 2.60
N LEU A 43 2.25 -3.93 2.47
CA LEU A 43 2.69 -3.27 1.24
C LEU A 43 3.09 -4.32 0.23
N VAL A 44 2.44 -4.31 -0.90
CA VAL A 44 2.76 -5.25 -1.96
C VAL A 44 3.94 -4.73 -2.76
N SER A 45 4.05 -3.44 -2.89
CA SER A 45 5.14 -2.88 -3.53
C SER A 45 4.84 -2.38 -4.88
N PRO A 46 5.44 -1.38 -5.28
CA PRO A 46 5.28 -0.88 -6.58
C PRO A 46 6.06 -1.62 -7.56
N GLU A 47 6.73 -2.55 -7.32
CA GLU A 47 7.59 -3.15 -7.95
C GLU A 47 7.69 -3.33 -9.19
N PRO A 48 7.89 -2.78 -9.75
CA PRO A 48 7.97 -2.82 -10.99
C PRO A 48 8.95 -3.60 -11.48
N GLY A 49 8.93 -3.85 -11.85
CA GLY A 49 9.73 -4.48 -12.30
C GLY A 49 10.95 -4.66 -12.18
N GLU A 50 11.14 -4.76 -11.78
CA GLU A 50 12.12 -4.82 -11.57
C GLU A 50 12.61 -5.90 -11.81
N GLN A 51 12.20 -6.23 -12.01
CA GLN A 51 12.54 -6.94 -12.14
C GLN A 51 13.16 -7.44 -12.73
N LYS A 52 13.43 -7.57 -13.10
CA LYS A 52 13.95 -7.93 -13.54
C LYS A 52 14.44 -8.38 -13.86
N GLY A 53 14.40 -8.32 -13.83
CA GLY A 53 15.04 -8.67 -14.00
C GLY A 53 15.28 -9.19 -14.65
#